data_261e747c46a7102f9c22395737960b1e
#
_entry.id   261e747c46a7102f9c22395737960b1e
#
_cell.length_a   1.000
_cell.length_b   1.000
_cell.length_c   1.000
_cell.angle_alpha   90.00
_cell.angle_beta   90.00
_cell.angle_gamma   90.00
#
_symmetry.space_group_name_H-M   'P 1'
#
loop_
_entity.id
_entity.type
_entity.pdbx_description
1 polymer ?
#
loop_
_entity_poly.entity_id
_entity_poly.type
_entity_poly.pdbx_seq_one_letter_code
_entity_poly.pdbx_strand_id
1 'polypeptide(L)'
;IGLSNPAKEAQSQRVKDFMNYQLMDQMKEYEPEFDQMLFHLPLAGSTFKKVYYDDLLGRAVSKFIPADDLVVPYTATSLDDAEAVVHVIKISENDLRKQQVNGFYSDIELSKPSSASDADKVAEKERELEGTTKSARMESMYTLLEFHVNLDLEGFEDVGQDGQPTG
;
A
#
# COMPACT_ATOMS: atom_id res chain seq x y z
N ILE A 1 -28.25 -5.77 -11.76
CA ILE A 1 -29.50 -6.51 -11.54
C ILE A 1 -30.09 -6.76 -12.91
N GLY A 2 -29.78 -7.87 -13.56
CA GLY A 2 -30.24 -8.26 -14.88
C GLY A 2 -31.22 -9.43 -14.81
N LEU A 3 -31.95 -9.67 -15.91
CA LEU A 3 -32.82 -10.83 -16.07
C LEU A 3 -32.03 -12.13 -15.80
N SER A 4 -32.53 -12.98 -14.93
CA SER A 4 -31.96 -14.29 -14.64
C SER A 4 -32.01 -15.16 -15.88
N ASN A 5 -30.85 -15.61 -16.32
CA ASN A 5 -30.68 -16.55 -17.40
C ASN A 5 -29.86 -17.72 -16.84
N PRO A 6 -30.26 -18.99 -17.04
CA PRO A 6 -29.50 -20.14 -16.51
C PRO A 6 -28.02 -20.15 -16.87
N ALA A 7 -27.66 -19.68 -18.06
CA ALA A 7 -26.26 -19.54 -18.47
C ALA A 7 -25.49 -18.50 -17.65
N LYS A 8 -26.11 -17.35 -17.32
CA LYS A 8 -25.53 -16.32 -16.47
C LYS A 8 -25.43 -16.77 -15.00
N GLU A 9 -26.38 -17.57 -14.55
CA GLU A 9 -26.39 -18.12 -13.20
C GLU A 9 -25.24 -19.13 -13.01
N ALA A 10 -25.02 -20.02 -13.97
CA ALA A 10 -23.87 -20.91 -13.99
C ALA A 10 -22.53 -20.16 -14.10
N GLN A 11 -22.48 -19.05 -14.84
CA GLN A 11 -21.31 -18.18 -14.92
C GLN A 11 -21.04 -17.46 -13.59
N SER A 12 -22.07 -16.92 -12.94
CA SER A 12 -21.93 -16.23 -11.66
C SER A 12 -21.43 -17.15 -10.57
N GLN A 13 -21.87 -18.42 -10.57
CA GLN A 13 -21.38 -19.42 -9.63
C GLN A 13 -19.88 -19.69 -9.84
N ARG A 14 -19.42 -19.86 -11.08
CA ARG A 14 -17.99 -20.04 -11.37
C ARG A 14 -17.14 -18.84 -10.93
N VAL A 15 -17.63 -17.61 -11.16
CA VAL A 15 -16.96 -16.40 -10.71
C VAL A 15 -16.88 -16.35 -9.19
N LYS A 16 -17.96 -16.65 -8.49
CA LYS A 16 -18.00 -16.73 -7.02
C LYS A 16 -16.98 -17.74 -6.49
N ASP A 17 -16.96 -18.95 -7.05
CA ASP A 17 -16.05 -20.00 -6.61
C ASP A 17 -14.58 -19.60 -6.85
N PHE A 18 -14.29 -18.96 -7.99
CA PHE A 18 -12.97 -18.45 -8.31
C PHE A 18 -12.55 -17.31 -7.38
N MET A 19 -13.43 -16.36 -7.08
CA MET A 19 -13.14 -15.27 -6.14
C MET A 19 -12.90 -15.80 -4.72
N ASN A 20 -13.69 -16.76 -4.27
CA ASN A 20 -13.47 -17.39 -2.98
C ASN A 20 -12.12 -18.12 -2.92
N TYR A 21 -11.74 -18.81 -3.97
CA TYR A 21 -10.42 -19.44 -4.09
C TYR A 21 -9.29 -18.41 -4.04
N GLN A 22 -9.43 -17.29 -4.76
CA GLN A 22 -8.43 -16.23 -4.71
C GLN A 22 -8.27 -15.64 -3.31
N LEU A 23 -9.38 -15.33 -2.64
CA LEU A 23 -9.36 -14.66 -1.33
C LEU A 23 -8.91 -15.60 -0.20
N MET A 24 -9.34 -16.85 -0.20
CA MET A 24 -9.13 -17.78 0.92
C MET A 24 -7.89 -18.66 0.77
N ASP A 25 -7.54 -19.03 -0.47
CA ASP A 25 -6.45 -19.98 -0.72
C ASP A 25 -5.18 -19.28 -1.25
N GLN A 26 -5.34 -18.33 -2.17
CA GLN A 26 -4.18 -17.66 -2.78
C GLN A 26 -3.68 -16.48 -1.97
N MET A 27 -4.58 -15.64 -1.47
CA MET A 27 -4.23 -14.44 -0.70
C MET A 27 -4.19 -14.77 0.79
N LYS A 28 -3.16 -15.49 1.22
CA LYS A 28 -2.99 -15.93 2.63
C LYS A 28 -2.93 -14.77 3.63
N GLU A 29 -2.52 -13.61 3.16
CA GLU A 29 -2.47 -12.38 3.94
C GLU A 29 -3.84 -11.72 4.11
N TYR A 30 -4.84 -12.08 3.31
CA TYR A 30 -6.13 -11.37 3.29
C TYR A 30 -6.84 -11.38 4.64
N GLU A 31 -6.94 -12.53 5.27
CA GLU A 31 -7.63 -12.69 6.56
C GLU A 31 -6.92 -11.96 7.70
N PRO A 32 -5.60 -12.18 7.96
CA PRO A 32 -4.91 -11.47 9.02
C PRO A 32 -4.83 -9.96 8.81
N GLU A 33 -4.65 -9.48 7.58
CA GLU A 33 -4.63 -8.06 7.26
C GLU A 33 -6.02 -7.41 7.43
N PHE A 34 -7.07 -8.16 7.14
CA PHE A 34 -8.44 -7.71 7.34
C PHE A 34 -8.80 -7.65 8.83
N ASP A 35 -8.37 -8.61 9.62
CA ASP A 35 -8.55 -8.64 11.06
C ASP A 35 -7.86 -7.43 11.73
N GLN A 36 -6.62 -7.13 11.35
CA GLN A 36 -5.92 -5.92 11.79
C GLN A 36 -6.69 -4.65 11.42
N MET A 37 -7.21 -4.56 10.20
CA MET A 37 -7.99 -3.42 9.76
C MET A 37 -9.25 -3.22 10.64
N LEU A 38 -9.97 -4.29 10.92
CA LEU A 38 -11.16 -4.25 11.78
C LEU A 38 -10.84 -3.87 13.24
N PHE A 39 -9.69 -4.29 13.73
CA PHE A 39 -9.22 -3.92 15.06
C PHE A 39 -8.86 -2.43 15.16
N HIS A 40 -8.17 -1.91 14.15
CA HIS A 40 -7.73 -0.51 14.13
C HIS A 40 -8.86 0.48 13.81
N LEU A 41 -9.87 0.07 13.08
CA LEU A 41 -10.97 0.95 12.66
C LEU A 41 -11.67 1.67 13.83
N PRO A 42 -12.08 1.02 14.91
CA PRO A 42 -12.69 1.71 16.03
C PRO A 42 -11.72 2.57 16.85
N LEU A 43 -10.43 2.30 16.79
CA LEU A 43 -9.40 3.05 17.51
C LEU A 43 -9.00 4.33 16.78
N ALA A 44 -8.72 4.23 15.49
CA ALA A 44 -8.23 5.34 14.66
C ALA A 44 -9.35 6.11 13.95
N GLY A 45 -10.57 5.55 13.89
CA GLY A 45 -11.70 6.13 13.17
C GLY A 45 -11.66 5.93 11.66
N SER A 46 -10.48 5.69 11.08
CA SER A 46 -10.27 5.38 9.66
C SER A 46 -9.15 4.39 9.46
N THR A 47 -9.30 3.55 8.46
CA THR A 47 -8.29 2.58 8.04
C THR A 47 -8.32 2.44 6.53
N PHE A 48 -7.21 2.04 5.95
CA PHE A 48 -7.05 1.94 4.51
C PHE A 48 -6.60 0.55 4.10
N LYS A 49 -6.91 0.19 2.88
CA LYS A 49 -6.54 -1.09 2.30
C LYS A 49 -5.95 -0.86 0.92
N LYS A 50 -4.74 -1.36 0.71
CA LYS A 50 -4.07 -1.33 -0.58
C LYS A 50 -4.23 -2.70 -1.26
N VAL A 51 -4.80 -2.69 -2.45
CA VAL A 51 -4.94 -3.89 -3.28
C VAL A 51 -4.18 -3.67 -4.57
N TYR A 52 -3.26 -4.56 -4.89
CA TYR A 52 -2.45 -4.48 -6.10
C TYR A 52 -2.06 -5.88 -6.58
N TYR A 53 -1.59 -5.96 -7.81
CA TYR A 53 -1.01 -7.17 -8.35
C TYR A 53 0.50 -7.15 -8.11
N ASP A 54 1.03 -8.21 -7.50
CA ASP A 54 2.47 -8.35 -7.25
C ASP A 54 3.04 -9.27 -8.34
N ASP A 55 3.86 -8.71 -9.22
CA ASP A 55 4.45 -9.43 -10.34
C ASP A 55 5.44 -10.52 -9.88
N LEU A 56 6.11 -10.31 -8.75
CA LEU A 56 7.05 -11.28 -8.18
C LEU A 56 6.32 -12.50 -7.61
N LEU A 57 5.16 -12.28 -6.99
CA LEU A 57 4.32 -13.33 -6.45
C LEU A 57 3.36 -13.90 -7.50
N GLY A 58 3.15 -13.21 -8.62
CA GLY A 58 2.24 -13.58 -9.69
C GLY A 58 0.77 -13.64 -9.25
N ARG A 59 0.37 -12.83 -8.25
CA ARG A 59 -0.98 -12.83 -7.70
C ARG A 59 -1.38 -11.47 -7.13
N ALA A 60 -2.67 -11.28 -6.94
CA ALA A 60 -3.18 -10.13 -6.20
C ALA A 60 -2.79 -10.21 -4.72
N VAL A 61 -2.48 -9.05 -4.15
CA VAL A 61 -2.10 -8.86 -2.75
C VAL A 61 -2.99 -7.78 -2.15
N SER A 62 -3.37 -7.99 -0.90
CA SER A 62 -4.18 -7.04 -0.14
C SER A 62 -3.50 -6.76 1.20
N LYS A 63 -3.12 -5.49 1.42
CA LYS A 63 -2.46 -5.05 2.65
C LYS A 63 -3.27 -4.01 3.39
N PHE A 64 -3.28 -4.11 4.69
CA PHE A 64 -3.77 -3.07 5.59
C PHE A 64 -2.76 -1.93 5.67
N ILE A 65 -3.25 -0.69 5.65
CA ILE A 65 -2.46 0.52 5.85
C ILE A 65 -3.08 1.29 7.01
N PRO A 66 -2.33 1.50 8.10
CA PRO A 66 -2.74 2.38 9.18
C PRO A 66 -2.94 3.80 8.68
N ALA A 67 -3.83 4.55 9.34
CA ALA A 67 -4.06 5.95 8.98
C ALA A 67 -2.80 6.82 9.11
N ASP A 68 -1.90 6.47 10.03
CA ASP A 68 -0.64 7.19 10.28
C ASP A 68 0.39 7.03 9.15
N ASP A 69 0.28 5.95 8.38
CA ASP A 69 1.16 5.67 7.25
C ASP A 69 0.60 6.18 5.90
N LEU A 70 -0.57 6.84 5.91
CA LEU A 70 -1.18 7.42 4.72
C LEU A 70 -1.27 8.94 4.85
N VAL A 71 -0.59 9.65 3.96
CA VAL A 71 -0.59 11.12 3.93
C VAL A 71 -1.44 11.58 2.73
N VAL A 72 -2.43 12.41 3.03
CA VAL A 72 -3.32 13.03 2.04
C VAL A 72 -3.36 14.53 2.26
N PRO A 73 -3.67 15.35 1.24
CA PRO A 73 -3.87 16.79 1.40
C PRO A 73 -4.98 17.10 2.41
N TYR A 74 -4.79 18.13 3.21
CA TYR A 74 -5.77 18.54 4.23
C TYR A 74 -7.14 18.90 3.65
N THR A 75 -7.18 19.34 2.40
CA THR A 75 -8.39 19.73 1.66
C THR A 75 -9.17 18.55 1.09
N ALA A 76 -8.57 17.36 1.04
CA ALA A 76 -9.21 16.18 0.47
C ALA A 76 -10.34 15.67 1.37
N THR A 77 -11.51 15.46 0.79
CA THR A 77 -12.69 14.90 1.46
C THR A 77 -12.81 13.39 1.26
N SER A 78 -12.19 12.87 0.20
CA SER A 78 -12.13 11.45 -0.13
C SER A 78 -10.79 11.13 -0.81
N LEU A 79 -10.44 9.85 -0.94
CA LEU A 79 -9.25 9.43 -1.70
C LEU A 79 -9.39 9.72 -3.19
N ASP A 80 -10.62 9.68 -3.72
CA ASP A 80 -10.91 9.94 -5.14
C ASP A 80 -10.73 11.43 -5.51
N ASP A 81 -10.89 12.32 -4.52
CA ASP A 81 -10.77 13.77 -4.68
C ASP A 81 -9.37 14.29 -4.30
N ALA A 82 -8.51 13.41 -3.82
CA ALA A 82 -7.17 13.77 -3.40
C ALA A 82 -6.25 13.93 -4.61
N GLU A 83 -5.64 15.10 -4.79
CA GLU A 83 -4.65 15.35 -5.85
C GLU A 83 -3.41 14.46 -5.70
N ALA A 84 -3.07 14.11 -4.48
CA ALA A 84 -1.96 13.23 -4.16
C ALA A 84 -2.27 12.37 -2.95
N VAL A 85 -1.88 11.10 -3.00
CA VAL A 85 -1.90 10.17 -1.87
C VAL A 85 -0.50 9.62 -1.71
N VAL A 86 0.04 9.71 -0.51
CA VAL A 86 1.40 9.23 -0.22
C VAL A 86 1.34 8.13 0.84
N HIS A 87 1.87 6.97 0.49
CA HIS A 87 2.04 5.86 1.42
C HIS A 87 3.47 5.84 1.96
N VAL A 88 3.60 5.91 3.28
CA VAL A 88 4.87 5.87 4.00
C VAL A 88 5.21 4.42 4.34
N ILE A 89 6.30 3.90 3.78
CA ILE A 89 6.71 2.50 3.94
C ILE A 89 8.05 2.46 4.68
N LYS A 90 8.11 1.70 5.78
CA LYS A 90 9.36 1.42 6.46
C LYS A 90 9.90 0.07 5.97
N ILE A 91 11.10 0.09 5.41
CA ILE A 91 11.73 -1.10 4.82
C ILE A 91 13.15 -1.28 5.35
N SER A 92 13.54 -2.54 5.59
CA SER A 92 14.92 -2.85 5.97
C SER A 92 15.88 -2.70 4.78
N GLU A 93 17.16 -2.43 5.05
CA GLU A 93 18.20 -2.35 4.02
C GLU A 93 18.27 -3.64 3.19
N ASN A 94 18.17 -4.79 3.85
CA ASN A 94 18.24 -6.09 3.18
C ASN A 94 17.07 -6.30 2.21
N ASP A 95 15.86 -5.95 2.62
CA ASP A 95 14.67 -6.12 1.76
C ASP A 95 14.66 -5.11 0.61
N LEU A 96 15.14 -3.89 0.86
CA LEU A 96 15.31 -2.90 -0.19
C LEU A 96 16.33 -3.37 -1.24
N ARG A 97 17.48 -3.91 -0.81
CA ARG A 97 18.49 -4.50 -1.70
C ARG A 97 17.95 -5.68 -2.50
N LYS A 98 17.18 -6.57 -1.88
CA LYS A 98 16.52 -7.66 -2.61
C LYS A 98 15.60 -7.14 -3.72
N GLN A 99 14.83 -6.09 -3.44
CA GLN A 99 13.93 -5.50 -4.43
C GLN A 99 14.68 -4.77 -5.54
N GLN A 100 15.83 -4.16 -5.26
CA GLN A 100 16.73 -3.61 -6.27
C GLN A 100 17.30 -4.72 -7.18
N VAL A 101 17.80 -5.80 -6.60
CA VAL A 101 18.35 -6.95 -7.36
C VAL A 101 17.27 -7.60 -8.22
N ASN A 102 16.03 -7.66 -7.73
CA ASN A 102 14.90 -8.20 -8.49
C ASN A 102 14.38 -7.23 -9.58
N GLY A 103 14.93 -6.01 -9.66
CA GLY A 103 14.54 -5.02 -10.66
C GLY A 103 13.24 -4.30 -10.37
N PHE A 104 12.67 -4.46 -9.16
CA PHE A 104 11.48 -3.72 -8.73
C PHE A 104 11.80 -2.25 -8.45
N TYR A 105 12.91 -1.99 -7.76
CA TYR A 105 13.47 -0.64 -7.60
C TYR A 105 14.72 -0.48 -8.45
N SER A 106 14.98 0.73 -8.90
CA SER A 106 16.24 1.08 -9.58
C SER A 106 17.43 0.82 -8.66
N ASP A 107 18.53 0.29 -9.23
CA ASP A 107 19.78 0.07 -8.50
C ASP A 107 20.50 1.41 -8.29
N ILE A 108 20.17 2.06 -7.18
CA ILE A 108 20.73 3.35 -6.77
C ILE A 108 21.51 3.13 -5.48
N GLU A 109 22.71 3.70 -5.42
CA GLU A 109 23.49 3.71 -4.19
C GLU A 109 22.83 4.66 -3.16
N LEU A 110 22.33 4.08 -2.08
CA LEU A 110 21.62 4.83 -1.05
C LEU A 110 22.58 5.23 0.07
N SER A 111 22.47 6.46 0.53
CA SER A 111 23.11 6.88 1.76
C SER A 111 22.57 6.10 2.95
N LYS A 112 23.33 6.04 4.04
CA LYS A 112 22.82 5.39 5.28
C LYS A 112 21.47 5.98 5.69
N PRO A 113 20.55 5.14 6.22
CA PRO A 113 19.26 5.63 6.70
C PRO A 113 19.47 6.80 7.66
N SER A 114 18.72 7.88 7.47
CA SER A 114 18.84 9.02 8.38
C SER A 114 18.34 8.61 9.76
N SER A 115 19.06 9.01 10.78
CA SER A 115 18.61 8.82 12.16
C SER A 115 17.26 9.49 12.36
N ALA A 116 16.38 8.79 13.02
CA ALA A 116 15.03 9.10 13.51
C ALA A 116 14.50 10.54 13.27
N SER A 117 13.36 10.64 12.63
CA SER A 117 12.54 11.86 12.60
C SER A 117 12.15 12.29 14.02
N ASP A 118 11.68 13.51 14.20
CA ASP A 118 11.23 13.97 15.53
C ASP A 118 10.05 13.13 16.06
N ALA A 119 9.21 12.58 15.19
CA ALA A 119 8.18 11.61 15.55
C ALA A 119 8.77 10.30 16.09
N ASP A 120 9.86 9.81 15.50
CA ASP A 120 10.54 8.61 15.99
C ASP A 120 11.19 8.85 17.36
N LYS A 121 11.65 10.09 17.66
CA LYS A 121 12.17 10.46 18.98
C LYS A 121 11.09 10.50 20.06
N VAL A 122 9.86 10.89 19.70
CA VAL A 122 8.71 10.85 20.62
C VAL A 122 8.34 9.42 20.93
N ALA A 123 8.18 8.57 19.90
CA ALA A 123 7.91 7.16 20.05
C ALA A 123 9.03 6.41 20.81
N GLU A 124 10.27 6.89 20.70
CA GLU A 124 11.41 6.38 21.48
C GLU A 124 11.26 6.70 22.96
N LYS A 125 10.92 7.94 23.30
CA LYS A 125 10.67 8.36 24.68
C LYS A 125 9.51 7.61 25.32
N GLU A 126 8.44 7.37 24.57
CA GLU A 126 7.29 6.58 25.04
C GLU A 126 7.71 5.16 25.38
N ARG A 127 8.50 4.48 24.52
CA ARG A 127 9.01 3.13 24.77
C ARG A 127 9.99 3.08 25.94
N GLU A 128 10.81 4.11 26.10
CA GLU A 128 11.74 4.23 27.24
C GLU A 128 10.97 4.35 28.56
N LEU A 129 9.87 5.08 28.56
CA LEU A 129 8.94 5.16 29.68
C LEU A 129 8.22 3.83 29.97
N GLU A 130 7.96 3.04 28.95
CA GLU A 130 7.38 1.67 29.05
C GLU A 130 8.42 0.61 29.43
N GLY A 131 9.69 0.98 29.59
CA GLY A 131 10.76 0.06 29.98
C GLY A 131 11.21 -0.92 28.89
N THR A 132 10.88 -0.62 27.63
CA THR A 132 11.26 -1.44 26.48
C THR A 132 12.56 -0.94 25.87
N THR A 133 13.60 -1.77 25.86
CA THR A 133 14.94 -1.43 25.32
C THR A 133 14.92 -1.43 23.80
N LYS A 134 15.59 -0.45 23.17
CA LYS A 134 15.82 -0.41 21.71
C LYS A 134 16.33 -1.73 21.17
N SER A 135 15.67 -2.24 20.15
CA SER A 135 16.29 -3.26 19.29
C SER A 135 17.17 -2.53 18.27
N ALA A 136 18.45 -2.85 18.23
CA ALA A 136 19.43 -2.31 17.26
C ALA A 136 18.99 -2.48 15.78
N ARG A 137 17.99 -3.32 15.52
CA ARG A 137 17.40 -3.53 14.19
C ARG A 137 16.52 -2.39 13.70
N MET A 138 15.96 -1.56 14.59
CA MET A 138 15.10 -0.43 14.16
C MET A 138 15.91 0.77 13.67
N GLU A 139 17.20 0.85 13.97
CA GLU A 139 18.06 1.99 13.60
C GLU A 139 18.47 2.02 12.12
N SER A 140 18.22 0.94 11.36
CA SER A 140 18.64 0.81 9.95
C SER A 140 17.46 0.62 8.97
N MET A 141 16.30 1.18 9.28
CA MET A 141 15.16 1.16 8.35
C MET A 141 15.15 2.40 7.47
N TYR A 142 14.95 2.18 6.17
CA TYR A 142 14.66 3.25 5.22
C TYR A 142 13.17 3.60 5.26
N THR A 143 12.87 4.88 5.11
CA THR A 143 11.51 5.35 4.88
C THR A 143 11.36 5.63 3.40
N LEU A 144 10.48 4.86 2.75
CA LEU A 144 10.09 5.06 1.36
C LEU A 144 8.77 5.83 1.32
N LEU A 145 8.66 6.73 0.39
CA LEU A 145 7.45 7.46 0.09
C LEU A 145 6.94 7.00 -1.27
N GLU A 146 5.82 6.31 -1.29
CA GLU A 146 5.14 5.90 -2.51
C GLU A 146 4.08 6.93 -2.84
N PHE A 147 4.27 7.64 -3.94
CA PHE A 147 3.38 8.69 -4.39
C PHE A 147 2.38 8.16 -5.42
N HIS A 148 1.11 8.37 -5.17
CA HIS A 148 0.03 8.25 -6.14
C HIS A 148 -0.46 9.66 -6.43
N VAL A 149 -0.12 10.19 -7.58
CA VAL A 149 -0.34 11.60 -7.92
C VAL A 149 -0.56 11.72 -9.42
N ASN A 150 -1.44 12.63 -9.81
CA ASN A 150 -1.60 13.02 -11.21
C ASN A 150 -0.47 14.01 -11.57
N LEU A 151 0.41 13.60 -12.45
CA LEU A 151 1.53 14.42 -12.91
C LEU A 151 1.39 14.65 -14.42
N ASP A 152 1.50 15.90 -14.82
CA ASP A 152 1.70 16.28 -16.22
C ASP A 152 3.19 16.16 -16.53
N LEU A 153 3.58 15.05 -17.14
CA LEU A 153 4.97 14.77 -17.52
C LEU A 153 5.10 14.82 -19.04
N GLU A 154 5.99 15.65 -19.53
CA GLU A 154 6.29 15.75 -20.96
C GLU A 154 6.65 14.36 -21.54
N GLY A 155 5.91 13.94 -22.57
CA GLY A 155 6.06 12.63 -23.21
C GLY A 155 5.25 11.48 -22.59
N PHE A 156 4.47 11.74 -21.54
CA PHE A 156 3.52 10.79 -20.90
C PHE A 156 2.10 11.35 -20.86
N GLU A 157 1.84 12.34 -21.67
CA GLU A 157 0.51 12.96 -21.80
C GLU A 157 -0.50 11.92 -22.27
N ASP A 158 -1.66 11.90 -21.63
CA ASP A 158 -2.76 11.06 -22.07
C ASP A 158 -3.33 11.63 -23.36
N VAL A 159 -3.25 10.88 -24.44
CA VAL A 159 -3.74 11.31 -25.76
C VAL A 159 -5.05 10.63 -26.11
N GLY A 160 -6.02 11.43 -26.44
CA GLY A 160 -7.30 10.96 -26.97
C GLY A 160 -7.16 10.23 -28.30
N GLN A 161 -8.26 9.64 -28.76
CA GLN A 161 -8.29 8.97 -30.07
C GLN A 161 -7.94 9.91 -31.24
N ASP A 162 -8.03 11.19 -31.06
CA ASP A 162 -7.72 12.26 -32.03
C ASP A 162 -6.25 12.69 -31.98
N GLY A 163 -5.43 12.08 -31.11
CA GLY A 163 -4.02 12.42 -30.92
C GLY A 163 -3.78 13.74 -30.18
N GLN A 164 -4.82 14.31 -29.58
CA GLN A 164 -4.72 15.52 -28.75
C GLN A 164 -4.59 15.15 -27.27
N PRO A 165 -3.81 15.90 -26.48
CA PRO A 165 -3.75 15.69 -25.03
C PRO A 165 -5.14 15.89 -24.42
N THR A 166 -5.53 14.99 -23.54
CA THR A 166 -6.86 15.00 -22.90
C THR A 166 -6.85 15.74 -21.56
N GLY A 167 -5.72 16.27 -21.10
CA GLY A 167 -5.59 17.12 -19.92
C GLY A 167 -5.67 16.38 -18.61
#